data_14eb7145b2a53d9a19dfd4f1b012efa0
#
_entry.id   14eb7145b2a53d9a19dfd4f1b012efa0
#
_cell.length_a   1.000
_cell.length_b   1.000
_cell.length_c   1.000
_cell.angle_alpha   90.00
_cell.angle_beta   90.00
_cell.angle_gamma   90.00
#
_symmetry.space_group_name_H-M   'P 1'
#
loop_
_entity.id
_entity.type
_entity.pdbx_description
1 polymer ?
#
loop_
_entity_poly.entity_id
_entity_poly.type
_entity_poly.pdbx_seq_one_letter_code
_entity_poly.pdbx_strand_id
1 'polypeptide(L)'
;MLESGIGALITGGAKRIGRSISLDLAAHGFPVAIHSNDSVEEAETLAQVINRDGGFARVVQANLTDSVSTSSLVDRAVEAIGPIGIVVNNASIFENDSLTDFNPQVWDDHFAIHVKAPSLIAQAFARYVGTDAEGLIVNMIDQRVWRPNPRFYSYTLSKAALWMATQTMAQALAPNIRVNAIGPGPTLANERQSPEDFEKQVEGLILRRGPDLPHFGATVRYLWETPSITGQMIALDGGQHLAWETPDIIGMAE
;
A
#
# COMPACT_ATOMS: atom_id res chain seq x y z
N MET A 1 -9.56 -1.40 -24.40
CA MET A 1 -8.84 -2.59 -23.89
C MET A 1 -7.38 -2.23 -23.91
N LEU A 2 -6.75 -2.17 -22.75
CA LEU A 2 -5.30 -1.95 -22.69
C LEU A 2 -4.63 -3.22 -23.22
N GLU A 3 -3.83 -3.09 -24.29
CA GLU A 3 -2.95 -4.15 -24.81
C GLU A 3 -1.76 -4.38 -23.84
N SER A 4 -2.00 -4.39 -22.55
CA SER A 4 -0.92 -4.58 -21.60
C SER A 4 -0.92 -6.02 -21.10
N GLY A 5 -0.10 -6.85 -21.72
CA GLY A 5 0.35 -8.09 -21.08
C GLY A 5 1.23 -7.81 -19.84
N ILE A 6 1.07 -6.65 -19.21
CA ILE A 6 1.81 -6.15 -18.06
C ILE A 6 0.99 -6.39 -16.80
N GLY A 7 1.55 -7.16 -15.88
CA GLY A 7 0.92 -7.51 -14.61
C GLY A 7 1.29 -6.60 -13.44
N ALA A 8 0.68 -6.89 -12.30
CA ALA A 8 0.90 -6.20 -11.03
C ALA A 8 1.22 -7.19 -9.90
N LEU A 9 2.24 -6.88 -9.12
CA LEU A 9 2.53 -7.55 -7.84
C LEU A 9 1.94 -6.73 -6.70
N ILE A 10 1.08 -7.33 -5.88
CA ILE A 10 0.43 -6.66 -4.74
C ILE A 10 0.81 -7.38 -3.45
N THR A 11 1.64 -6.75 -2.61
CA THR A 11 1.99 -7.33 -1.32
C THR A 11 0.81 -7.21 -0.34
N GLY A 12 0.53 -8.29 0.42
CA GLY A 12 -0.67 -8.35 1.26
C GLY A 12 -1.96 -8.22 0.45
N GLY A 13 -1.98 -8.77 -0.79
CA GLY A 13 -3.06 -8.61 -1.77
C GLY A 13 -4.33 -9.41 -1.47
N ALA A 14 -4.34 -10.26 -0.42
CA ALA A 14 -5.43 -11.19 -0.15
C ALA A 14 -6.63 -10.58 0.59
N LYS A 15 -6.42 -9.54 1.39
CA LYS A 15 -7.40 -8.97 2.33
C LYS A 15 -7.51 -7.45 2.23
N ARG A 16 -8.62 -6.92 2.75
CA ARG A 16 -8.84 -5.47 2.97
C ARG A 16 -8.53 -4.63 1.72
N ILE A 17 -7.70 -3.59 1.84
CA ILE A 17 -7.31 -2.70 0.74
C ILE A 17 -6.59 -3.48 -0.37
N GLY A 18 -5.64 -4.36 -0.02
CA GLY A 18 -4.91 -5.17 -0.99
C GLY A 18 -5.84 -6.03 -1.86
N ARG A 19 -6.86 -6.65 -1.25
CA ARG A 19 -7.89 -7.40 -1.98
C ARG A 19 -8.66 -6.53 -2.98
N SER A 20 -9.03 -5.33 -2.58
CA SER A 20 -9.73 -4.40 -3.46
C SER A 20 -8.88 -3.96 -4.64
N ILE A 21 -7.58 -3.67 -4.41
CA ILE A 21 -6.63 -3.35 -5.47
C ILE A 21 -6.47 -4.54 -6.43
N SER A 22 -6.33 -5.77 -5.89
CA SER A 22 -6.20 -6.99 -6.70
C SER A 22 -7.40 -7.21 -7.61
N LEU A 23 -8.61 -7.04 -7.07
CA LEU A 23 -9.86 -7.15 -7.84
C LEU A 23 -9.98 -6.08 -8.91
N ASP A 24 -9.70 -4.83 -8.57
CA ASP A 24 -9.82 -3.70 -9.50
C ASP A 24 -8.83 -3.85 -10.67
N LEU A 25 -7.57 -4.12 -10.40
CA LEU A 25 -6.56 -4.29 -11.45
C LEU A 25 -6.89 -5.48 -12.35
N ALA A 26 -7.29 -6.62 -11.78
CA ALA A 26 -7.68 -7.79 -12.56
C ALA A 26 -8.90 -7.51 -13.46
N ALA A 27 -9.92 -6.80 -12.94
CA ALA A 27 -11.11 -6.40 -13.71
C ALA A 27 -10.78 -5.44 -14.87
N HIS A 28 -9.63 -4.76 -14.81
CA HIS A 28 -9.14 -3.87 -15.87
C HIS A 28 -8.04 -4.51 -16.74
N GLY A 29 -7.91 -5.85 -16.69
CA GLY A 29 -7.08 -6.61 -17.61
C GLY A 29 -5.60 -6.73 -17.20
N PHE A 30 -5.22 -6.33 -15.99
CA PHE A 30 -3.88 -6.58 -15.47
C PHE A 30 -3.80 -7.99 -14.87
N PRO A 31 -2.86 -8.87 -15.31
CA PRO A 31 -2.49 -10.05 -14.54
C PRO A 31 -2.06 -9.67 -13.12
N VAL A 32 -2.47 -10.42 -12.10
CA VAL A 32 -2.23 -10.07 -10.70
C VAL A 32 -1.47 -11.18 -9.97
N ALA A 33 -0.28 -10.87 -9.44
CA ALA A 33 0.41 -11.66 -8.45
C ALA A 33 -0.04 -11.23 -7.05
N ILE A 34 -0.84 -12.05 -6.40
CA ILE A 34 -1.35 -11.81 -5.05
C ILE A 34 -0.34 -12.34 -4.05
N HIS A 35 0.45 -11.45 -3.44
CA HIS A 35 1.35 -11.88 -2.38
C HIS A 35 0.60 -12.02 -1.05
N SER A 36 0.91 -13.11 -0.35
CA SER A 36 0.47 -13.37 1.03
C SER A 36 1.59 -14.02 1.83
N ASN A 37 1.64 -13.81 3.15
CA ASN A 37 2.47 -14.57 4.09
C ASN A 37 1.65 -15.74 4.68
N ASP A 38 0.71 -15.44 5.58
CA ASP A 38 -0.05 -16.43 6.35
C ASP A 38 -1.48 -16.63 5.82
N SER A 39 -2.01 -15.68 5.06
CA SER A 39 -3.38 -15.69 4.52
C SER A 39 -3.44 -16.37 3.14
N VAL A 40 -2.85 -17.58 3.01
CA VAL A 40 -2.74 -18.27 1.73
C VAL A 40 -4.10 -18.75 1.22
N GLU A 41 -4.96 -19.26 2.10
CA GLU A 41 -6.31 -19.72 1.72
C GLU A 41 -7.17 -18.59 1.17
N GLU A 42 -7.12 -17.42 1.79
CA GLU A 42 -7.85 -16.25 1.31
C GLU A 42 -7.26 -15.72 -0.01
N ALA A 43 -5.93 -15.81 -0.19
CA ALA A 43 -5.27 -15.44 -1.44
C ALA A 43 -5.69 -16.39 -2.58
N GLU A 44 -5.70 -17.70 -2.34
CA GLU A 44 -6.15 -18.71 -3.32
C GLU A 44 -7.64 -18.54 -3.66
N THR A 45 -8.47 -18.31 -2.65
CA THR A 45 -9.89 -18.02 -2.87
C THR A 45 -10.08 -16.78 -3.74
N LEU A 46 -9.33 -15.71 -3.48
CA LEU A 46 -9.37 -14.50 -4.29
C LEU A 46 -8.89 -14.73 -5.72
N ALA A 47 -7.79 -15.49 -5.90
CA ALA A 47 -7.30 -15.84 -7.23
C ALA A 47 -8.33 -16.65 -8.02
N GLN A 48 -9.03 -17.60 -7.38
CA GLN A 48 -10.11 -18.34 -8.02
C GLN A 48 -11.27 -17.44 -8.45
N VAL A 49 -11.68 -16.48 -7.60
CA VAL A 49 -12.72 -15.49 -7.93
C VAL A 49 -12.30 -14.68 -9.16
N ILE A 50 -11.10 -14.12 -9.17
CA ILE A 50 -10.58 -13.32 -10.28
C ILE A 50 -10.54 -14.15 -11.57
N ASN A 51 -10.02 -15.36 -11.51
CA ASN A 51 -9.90 -16.24 -12.69
C ASN A 51 -11.28 -16.67 -13.24
N ARG A 52 -12.23 -16.97 -12.36
CA ARG A 52 -13.61 -17.29 -12.75
C ARG A 52 -14.30 -16.11 -13.45
N ASP A 53 -14.02 -14.90 -12.98
CA ASP A 53 -14.65 -13.67 -13.49
C ASP A 53 -13.92 -13.11 -14.74
N GLY A 54 -13.00 -13.89 -15.32
CA GLY A 54 -12.32 -13.60 -16.61
C GLY A 54 -11.01 -12.84 -16.49
N GLY A 55 -10.52 -12.55 -15.28
CA GLY A 55 -9.20 -12.01 -15.02
C GLY A 55 -8.13 -13.12 -14.97
N PHE A 56 -6.90 -12.73 -14.60
CA PHE A 56 -5.82 -13.68 -14.38
C PHE A 56 -5.08 -13.36 -13.08
N ALA A 57 -5.06 -14.29 -12.14
CA ALA A 57 -4.36 -14.11 -10.87
C ALA A 57 -3.66 -15.40 -10.42
N ARG A 58 -2.53 -15.26 -9.74
CA ARG A 58 -1.77 -16.32 -9.07
C ARG A 58 -1.31 -15.85 -7.69
N VAL A 59 -1.17 -16.79 -6.78
CA VAL A 59 -0.66 -16.53 -5.42
C VAL A 59 0.85 -16.71 -5.39
N VAL A 60 1.54 -15.80 -4.72
CA VAL A 60 2.97 -15.87 -4.46
C VAL A 60 3.20 -15.70 -2.96
N GLN A 61 3.52 -16.79 -2.27
CA GLN A 61 3.74 -16.76 -0.82
C GLN A 61 5.17 -16.29 -0.50
N ALA A 62 5.32 -15.34 0.42
CA ALA A 62 6.62 -14.93 0.95
C ALA A 62 6.48 -14.37 2.38
N ASN A 63 7.52 -14.55 3.19
CA ASN A 63 7.64 -13.81 4.45
C ASN A 63 8.49 -12.55 4.21
N LEU A 64 7.88 -11.37 4.32
CA LEU A 64 8.56 -10.10 4.06
C LEU A 64 9.54 -9.67 5.17
N THR A 65 9.56 -10.33 6.31
CA THR A 65 10.60 -10.11 7.33
C THR A 65 11.89 -10.84 6.96
N ASP A 66 11.81 -11.91 6.14
CA ASP A 66 12.96 -12.60 5.58
C ASP A 66 13.45 -11.91 4.30
N SER A 67 14.69 -11.42 4.34
CA SER A 67 15.29 -10.68 3.23
C SER A 67 15.52 -11.53 1.98
N VAL A 68 15.78 -12.83 2.12
CA VAL A 68 16.01 -13.75 0.98
C VAL A 68 14.68 -13.99 0.26
N SER A 69 13.64 -14.33 1.01
CA SER A 69 12.28 -14.53 0.50
C SER A 69 11.75 -13.26 -0.20
N THR A 70 11.99 -12.08 0.41
CA THR A 70 11.57 -10.79 -0.14
C THR A 70 12.31 -10.44 -1.44
N SER A 71 13.63 -10.67 -1.50
CA SER A 71 14.44 -10.33 -2.67
C SER A 71 14.10 -11.17 -3.91
N SER A 72 13.56 -12.38 -3.74
CA SER A 72 13.12 -13.26 -4.83
C SER A 72 11.66 -13.05 -5.25
N LEU A 73 10.91 -12.18 -4.55
CA LEU A 73 9.47 -12.06 -4.75
C LEU A 73 9.09 -11.56 -6.15
N VAL A 74 9.86 -10.62 -6.70
CA VAL A 74 9.62 -10.08 -8.04
C VAL A 74 9.81 -11.18 -9.11
N ASP A 75 10.91 -11.94 -9.04
CA ASP A 75 11.19 -13.01 -9.99
C ASP A 75 10.08 -14.08 -9.96
N ARG A 76 9.65 -14.47 -8.76
CA ARG A 76 8.55 -15.42 -8.56
C ARG A 76 7.20 -14.89 -9.04
N ALA A 77 6.95 -13.59 -8.93
CA ALA A 77 5.76 -12.97 -9.50
C ALA A 77 5.78 -13.02 -11.03
N VAL A 78 6.93 -12.73 -11.65
CA VAL A 78 7.12 -12.83 -13.10
C VAL A 78 6.94 -14.27 -13.60
N GLU A 79 7.47 -15.26 -12.88
CA GLU A 79 7.25 -16.68 -13.19
C GLU A 79 5.77 -17.08 -13.13
N ALA A 80 5.03 -16.51 -12.18
CA ALA A 80 3.64 -16.88 -11.93
C ALA A 80 2.65 -16.24 -12.92
N ILE A 81 2.86 -14.97 -13.30
CA ILE A 81 1.88 -14.20 -14.08
C ILE A 81 2.42 -13.60 -15.39
N GLY A 82 3.70 -13.78 -15.70
CA GLY A 82 4.36 -13.12 -16.82
C GLY A 82 4.89 -11.72 -16.45
N PRO A 83 5.15 -10.87 -17.45
CA PRO A 83 5.75 -9.56 -17.24
C PRO A 83 4.96 -8.69 -16.24
N ILE A 84 5.67 -8.01 -15.33
CA ILE A 84 5.08 -7.05 -14.40
C ILE A 84 5.61 -5.64 -14.65
N GLY A 85 4.74 -4.65 -14.55
CA GLY A 85 5.09 -3.21 -14.62
C GLY A 85 4.61 -2.43 -13.40
N ILE A 86 3.81 -3.05 -12.53
CA ILE A 86 3.28 -2.39 -11.33
C ILE A 86 3.65 -3.21 -10.09
N VAL A 87 4.19 -2.53 -9.08
CA VAL A 87 4.39 -3.08 -7.73
C VAL A 87 3.61 -2.23 -6.73
N VAL A 88 2.75 -2.86 -5.93
CA VAL A 88 2.04 -2.20 -4.83
C VAL A 88 2.54 -2.77 -3.50
N ASN A 89 3.32 -1.97 -2.77
CA ASN A 89 3.77 -2.28 -1.43
C ASN A 89 2.64 -1.97 -0.43
N ASN A 90 1.70 -2.92 -0.29
CA ASN A 90 0.52 -2.77 0.56
C ASN A 90 0.60 -3.59 1.87
N ALA A 91 1.43 -4.63 1.94
CA ALA A 91 1.59 -5.41 3.17
C ALA A 91 1.94 -4.52 4.36
N SER A 92 1.27 -4.74 5.48
CA SER A 92 1.44 -3.92 6.68
C SER A 92 1.10 -4.73 7.92
N ILE A 93 1.79 -4.43 9.01
CA ILE A 93 1.40 -4.77 10.37
C ILE A 93 1.01 -3.48 11.09
N PHE A 94 0.15 -3.58 12.09
CA PHE A 94 -0.36 -2.41 12.81
C PHE A 94 -0.48 -2.76 14.30
N GLU A 95 0.67 -2.86 14.96
CA GLU A 95 0.75 -3.14 16.39
C GLU A 95 0.86 -1.85 17.19
N ASN A 96 0.22 -1.87 18.38
CA ASN A 96 0.23 -0.70 19.24
C ASN A 96 1.48 -0.68 20.11
N ASP A 97 2.16 0.44 20.09
CA ASP A 97 3.24 0.79 21.01
C ASP A 97 3.22 2.30 21.29
N SER A 98 4.01 2.73 22.27
CA SER A 98 4.23 4.14 22.57
C SER A 98 5.72 4.37 22.94
N LEU A 99 6.15 5.62 22.96
CA LEU A 99 7.52 5.93 23.42
C LEU A 99 7.76 5.49 24.88
N THR A 100 6.73 5.54 25.72
CA THR A 100 6.82 5.17 27.15
C THR A 100 6.61 3.68 27.40
N ASP A 101 6.10 2.95 26.40
CA ASP A 101 5.93 1.49 26.40
C ASP A 101 6.49 0.94 25.08
N PHE A 102 7.80 1.11 24.92
CA PHE A 102 8.52 0.78 23.71
C PHE A 102 8.84 -0.70 23.65
N ASN A 103 8.46 -1.35 22.54
CA ASN A 103 8.76 -2.75 22.28
C ASN A 103 9.74 -2.86 21.09
N PRO A 104 11.02 -3.25 21.34
CA PRO A 104 12.02 -3.37 20.27
C PRO A 104 11.62 -4.36 19.16
N GLN A 105 10.96 -5.46 19.49
CA GLN A 105 10.52 -6.43 18.48
C GLN A 105 9.43 -5.86 17.56
N VAL A 106 8.45 -5.16 18.13
CA VAL A 106 7.40 -4.47 17.35
C VAL A 106 8.01 -3.40 16.44
N TRP A 107 9.02 -2.68 16.93
CA TRP A 107 9.79 -1.74 16.13
C TRP A 107 10.48 -2.42 14.94
N ASP A 108 11.22 -3.49 15.21
CA ASP A 108 11.97 -4.22 14.17
C ASP A 108 11.02 -4.78 13.10
N ASP A 109 9.88 -5.33 13.51
CA ASP A 109 8.86 -5.87 12.60
C ASP A 109 8.23 -4.76 11.75
N HIS A 110 7.87 -3.60 12.32
CA HIS A 110 7.38 -2.46 11.56
C HIS A 110 8.39 -1.99 10.51
N PHE A 111 9.66 -1.82 10.89
CA PHE A 111 10.69 -1.38 9.95
C PHE A 111 11.05 -2.45 8.92
N ALA A 112 11.03 -3.72 9.29
CA ALA A 112 11.24 -4.82 8.34
C ALA A 112 10.17 -4.81 7.24
N ILE A 113 8.89 -4.72 7.60
CA ILE A 113 7.76 -4.80 6.67
C ILE A 113 7.54 -3.48 5.91
N HIS A 114 7.65 -2.32 6.59
CA HIS A 114 7.28 -1.05 5.96
C HIS A 114 8.44 -0.35 5.24
N VAL A 115 9.68 -0.67 5.57
CA VAL A 115 10.84 0.03 4.98
C VAL A 115 11.76 -0.92 4.25
N LYS A 116 12.26 -1.96 4.94
CA LYS A 116 13.26 -2.87 4.37
C LYS A 116 12.66 -3.70 3.22
N ALA A 117 11.49 -4.29 3.41
CA ALA A 117 10.86 -5.09 2.36
C ALA A 117 10.52 -4.27 1.10
N PRO A 118 9.87 -3.09 1.15
CA PRO A 118 9.69 -2.23 -0.02
C PRO A 118 11.00 -1.86 -0.72
N SER A 119 12.08 -1.65 0.04
CA SER A 119 13.40 -1.33 -0.54
C SER A 119 14.00 -2.51 -1.29
N LEU A 120 13.91 -3.72 -0.74
CA LEU A 120 14.38 -4.96 -1.41
C LEU A 120 13.55 -5.27 -2.65
N ILE A 121 12.23 -5.10 -2.57
CA ILE A 121 11.32 -5.28 -3.72
C ILE A 121 11.61 -4.25 -4.80
N ALA A 122 11.79 -2.98 -4.43
CA ALA A 122 12.15 -1.92 -5.39
C ALA A 122 13.49 -2.21 -6.09
N GLN A 123 14.49 -2.69 -5.35
CA GLN A 123 15.77 -3.10 -5.92
C GLN A 123 15.63 -4.27 -6.89
N ALA A 124 14.86 -5.30 -6.53
CA ALA A 124 14.61 -6.45 -7.40
C ALA A 124 13.82 -6.03 -8.65
N PHE A 125 12.80 -5.18 -8.48
CA PHE A 125 11.99 -4.66 -9.57
C PHE A 125 12.81 -3.79 -10.53
N ALA A 126 13.69 -2.95 -10.00
CA ALA A 126 14.60 -2.13 -10.84
C ALA A 126 15.55 -3.00 -11.69
N ARG A 127 16.08 -4.08 -11.12
CA ARG A 127 16.89 -5.04 -11.90
C ARG A 127 16.09 -5.74 -12.99
N TYR A 128 14.82 -6.08 -12.69
CA TYR A 128 13.93 -6.73 -13.63
C TYR A 128 13.53 -5.80 -14.79
N VAL A 129 13.11 -4.57 -14.49
CA VAL A 129 12.67 -3.57 -15.50
C VAL A 129 13.84 -3.17 -16.41
N GLY A 130 15.05 -3.04 -15.87
CA GLY A 130 16.24 -2.61 -16.61
C GLY A 130 16.11 -1.18 -17.15
N THR A 131 16.63 -0.97 -18.35
CA THR A 131 16.65 0.35 -19.03
C THR A 131 15.63 0.50 -20.15
N ASP A 132 14.99 -0.59 -20.56
CA ASP A 132 14.20 -0.65 -21.80
C ASP A 132 12.69 -0.70 -21.56
N ALA A 133 12.26 -0.73 -20.31
CA ALA A 133 10.86 -0.78 -19.93
C ALA A 133 10.50 0.30 -18.90
N GLU A 134 9.21 0.52 -18.71
CA GLU A 134 8.67 1.43 -17.70
C GLU A 134 8.05 0.66 -16.54
N GLY A 135 8.12 1.23 -15.34
CA GLY A 135 7.55 0.66 -14.13
C GLY A 135 6.91 1.69 -13.20
N LEU A 136 6.01 1.20 -12.36
CA LEU A 136 5.38 1.97 -11.29
C LEU A 136 5.48 1.21 -9.96
N ILE A 137 5.97 1.88 -8.94
CA ILE A 137 5.88 1.44 -7.55
C ILE A 137 4.89 2.33 -6.82
N VAL A 138 3.92 1.74 -6.12
CA VAL A 138 2.99 2.45 -5.23
C VAL A 138 3.15 1.96 -3.81
N ASN A 139 3.56 2.83 -2.91
CA ASN A 139 3.73 2.55 -1.49
C ASN A 139 2.47 2.93 -0.71
N MET A 140 1.87 1.96 0.01
CA MET A 140 0.76 2.26 0.94
C MET A 140 1.34 2.82 2.24
N ILE A 141 1.20 4.14 2.41
CA ILE A 141 1.70 4.87 3.57
C ILE A 141 0.58 4.97 4.64
N ASP A 142 0.37 6.12 5.18
CA ASP A 142 -0.73 6.51 6.06
C ASP A 142 -0.73 8.04 6.10
N GLN A 143 -1.90 8.67 6.16
CA GLN A 143 -2.01 10.12 6.30
C GLN A 143 -1.29 10.66 7.55
N ARG A 144 -1.04 9.80 8.56
CA ARG A 144 -0.32 10.16 9.80
C ARG A 144 1.07 10.76 9.57
N VAL A 145 1.71 10.48 8.44
CA VAL A 145 3.01 11.07 8.13
C VAL A 145 2.94 12.58 7.94
N TRP A 146 1.76 13.12 7.64
CA TRP A 146 1.49 14.56 7.57
C TRP A 146 0.86 15.11 8.86
N ARG A 147 0.16 14.25 9.62
CA ARG A 147 -0.47 14.63 10.89
C ARG A 147 -0.20 13.57 11.97
N PRO A 148 1.02 13.55 12.53
CA PRO A 148 1.41 12.54 13.49
C PRO A 148 0.63 12.68 14.82
N ASN A 149 0.50 11.56 15.53
CA ASN A 149 0.02 11.51 16.90
C ASN A 149 0.88 10.54 17.73
N PRO A 150 0.84 10.58 19.06
CA PRO A 150 1.76 9.81 19.91
C PRO A 150 1.45 8.31 20.01
N ARG A 151 0.34 7.85 19.43
CA ARG A 151 -0.07 6.43 19.44
C ARG A 151 0.56 5.71 18.26
N PHE A 152 0.80 4.40 18.39
CA PHE A 152 1.42 3.58 17.35
C PHE A 152 2.75 4.17 16.90
N TYR A 153 3.64 4.32 17.87
CA TYR A 153 4.88 5.10 17.73
C TYR A 153 5.78 4.56 16.62
N SER A 154 6.17 3.27 16.72
CA SER A 154 7.06 2.66 15.72
C SER A 154 6.38 2.50 14.35
N TYR A 155 5.08 2.23 14.31
CA TYR A 155 4.31 2.24 13.06
C TYR A 155 4.38 3.60 12.38
N THR A 156 4.07 4.68 13.10
CA THR A 156 4.09 6.05 12.56
C THR A 156 5.47 6.41 12.00
N LEU A 157 6.54 6.09 12.74
CA LEU A 157 7.91 6.34 12.30
C LEU A 157 8.29 5.50 11.08
N SER A 158 7.91 4.22 11.03
CA SER A 158 8.19 3.37 9.87
C SER A 158 7.45 3.85 8.61
N LYS A 159 6.21 4.33 8.73
CA LYS A 159 5.47 4.93 7.61
C LYS A 159 6.06 6.28 7.17
N ALA A 160 6.55 7.09 8.10
CA ALA A 160 7.28 8.33 7.78
C ALA A 160 8.61 8.02 7.05
N ALA A 161 9.32 6.98 7.47
CA ALA A 161 10.51 6.50 6.77
C ALA A 161 10.17 5.99 5.36
N LEU A 162 9.06 5.25 5.17
CA LEU A 162 8.60 4.82 3.85
C LEU A 162 8.20 6.01 2.96
N TRP A 163 7.63 7.08 3.54
CA TRP A 163 7.34 8.31 2.79
C TRP A 163 8.63 8.96 2.28
N MET A 164 9.64 9.11 3.12
CA MET A 164 10.95 9.59 2.70
C MET A 164 11.58 8.67 1.66
N ALA A 165 11.51 7.35 1.87
CA ALA A 165 11.99 6.36 0.91
C ALA A 165 11.28 6.45 -0.44
N THR A 166 9.97 6.75 -0.48
CA THR A 166 9.22 6.97 -1.72
C THR A 166 9.85 8.08 -2.57
N GLN A 167 10.18 9.20 -1.95
CA GLN A 167 10.79 10.35 -2.65
C GLN A 167 12.20 10.03 -3.13
N THR A 168 13.02 9.40 -2.29
CA THR A 168 14.39 9.02 -2.66
C THR A 168 14.44 7.91 -3.72
N MET A 169 13.53 6.93 -3.65
CA MET A 169 13.38 5.92 -4.70
C MET A 169 12.93 6.56 -6.03
N ALA A 170 12.00 7.53 -6.00
CA ALA A 170 11.57 8.24 -7.20
C ALA A 170 12.74 8.95 -7.90
N GLN A 171 13.66 9.54 -7.12
CA GLN A 171 14.88 10.15 -7.66
C GLN A 171 15.87 9.11 -8.22
N ALA A 172 16.08 8.01 -7.49
CA ALA A 172 17.08 7.01 -7.83
C ALA A 172 16.69 6.11 -9.01
N LEU A 173 15.39 5.89 -9.21
CA LEU A 173 14.87 4.95 -10.21
C LEU A 173 14.36 5.63 -11.50
N ALA A 174 14.36 6.96 -11.54
CA ALA A 174 14.06 7.72 -12.76
C ALA A 174 15.13 7.48 -13.82
N PRO A 175 14.79 7.58 -15.13
CA PRO A 175 13.46 7.89 -15.66
C PRO A 175 12.53 6.67 -15.80
N ASN A 176 13.03 5.45 -15.67
CA ASN A 176 12.33 4.24 -16.07
C ASN A 176 11.25 3.80 -15.06
N ILE A 177 11.46 4.04 -13.77
CA ILE A 177 10.50 3.63 -12.73
C ILE A 177 10.03 4.85 -11.96
N ARG A 178 8.73 5.06 -11.93
CA ARG A 178 8.08 6.06 -11.08
C ARG A 178 7.72 5.46 -9.74
N VAL A 179 7.88 6.22 -8.68
CA VAL A 179 7.54 5.77 -7.33
C VAL A 179 6.63 6.79 -6.69
N ASN A 180 5.43 6.36 -6.35
CA ASN A 180 4.41 7.21 -5.71
C ASN A 180 3.83 6.50 -4.48
N ALA A 181 2.94 7.17 -3.80
CA ALA A 181 2.30 6.64 -2.60
C ALA A 181 0.80 6.94 -2.56
N ILE A 182 0.09 6.13 -1.78
CA ILE A 182 -1.27 6.38 -1.33
C ILE A 182 -1.23 6.47 0.19
N GLY A 183 -1.83 7.51 0.76
CA GLY A 183 -2.00 7.72 2.20
C GLY A 183 -3.44 7.48 2.62
N PRO A 184 -3.81 6.25 3.07
CA PRO A 184 -5.16 5.99 3.53
C PRO A 184 -5.49 6.73 4.83
N GLY A 185 -6.77 7.13 4.95
CA GLY A 185 -7.42 7.45 6.20
C GLY A 185 -8.27 6.27 6.72
N PRO A 186 -9.30 6.53 7.54
CA PRO A 186 -10.19 5.50 8.08
C PRO A 186 -11.02 4.87 6.95
N THR A 187 -10.58 3.68 6.52
CA THR A 187 -11.16 2.92 5.40
C THR A 187 -12.00 1.75 5.88
N LEU A 188 -11.49 1.00 6.85
CA LEU A 188 -12.15 -0.16 7.45
C LEU A 188 -11.84 -0.18 8.94
N ALA A 189 -12.84 -0.47 9.76
CA ALA A 189 -12.61 -0.72 11.17
C ALA A 189 -11.54 -1.80 11.37
N ASN A 190 -10.70 -1.64 12.36
CA ASN A 190 -9.77 -2.67 12.79
C ASN A 190 -10.42 -3.51 13.92
N GLU A 191 -9.84 -4.68 14.21
CA GLU A 191 -10.38 -5.63 15.21
C GLU A 191 -10.45 -5.05 16.63
N ARG A 192 -9.70 -3.99 16.92
CA ARG A 192 -9.66 -3.30 18.22
C ARG A 192 -10.63 -2.12 18.31
N GLN A 193 -11.31 -1.79 17.23
CA GLN A 193 -12.18 -0.61 17.15
C GLN A 193 -13.64 -1.04 17.10
N SER A 194 -14.46 -0.48 17.99
CA SER A 194 -15.91 -0.69 17.90
C SER A 194 -16.50 -0.02 16.65
N PRO A 195 -17.63 -0.50 16.13
CA PRO A 195 -18.32 0.17 15.03
C PRO A 195 -18.63 1.63 15.33
N GLU A 196 -19.05 1.93 16.56
CA GLU A 196 -19.40 3.28 17.01
C GLU A 196 -18.16 4.21 17.02
N ASP A 197 -16.99 3.71 17.42
CA ASP A 197 -15.75 4.50 17.41
C ASP A 197 -15.25 4.74 15.99
N PHE A 198 -15.45 3.78 15.09
CA PHE A 198 -15.14 3.96 13.68
C PHE A 198 -16.06 4.99 13.04
N GLU A 199 -17.37 4.93 13.32
CA GLU A 199 -18.35 5.88 12.81
C GLU A 199 -18.06 7.30 13.29
N LYS A 200 -17.77 7.51 14.59
CA LYS A 200 -17.30 8.80 15.12
C LYS A 200 -16.02 9.30 14.44
N GLN A 201 -15.08 8.39 14.15
CA GLN A 201 -13.86 8.76 13.45
C GLN A 201 -14.16 9.25 12.03
N VAL A 202 -15.09 8.60 11.33
CA VAL A 202 -15.51 8.99 9.97
C VAL A 202 -16.29 10.30 9.99
N GLU A 203 -17.21 10.49 10.95
CA GLU A 203 -17.96 11.73 11.13
C GLU A 203 -17.04 12.94 11.42
N GLY A 204 -15.92 12.71 12.11
CA GLY A 204 -14.90 13.72 12.39
C GLY A 204 -14.01 14.11 11.21
N LEU A 205 -14.18 13.48 10.04
CA LEU A 205 -13.45 13.88 8.83
C LEU A 205 -14.06 15.15 8.21
N ILE A 206 -13.23 15.92 7.52
CA ILE A 206 -13.71 17.14 6.80
C ILE A 206 -14.81 16.78 5.80
N LEU A 207 -14.66 15.66 5.06
CA LEU A 207 -15.67 15.20 4.13
C LEU A 207 -16.77 14.36 4.81
N ARG A 208 -16.68 14.08 6.10
CA ARG A 208 -17.60 13.21 6.87
C ARG A 208 -17.82 11.83 6.22
N ARG A 209 -16.86 11.38 5.44
CA ARG A 209 -16.80 10.07 4.81
C ARG A 209 -15.36 9.66 4.58
N GLY A 210 -15.05 8.41 4.85
CA GLY A 210 -13.76 7.80 4.52
C GLY A 210 -13.68 7.41 3.04
N PRO A 211 -12.52 6.89 2.59
CA PRO A 211 -12.38 6.37 1.24
C PRO A 211 -13.12 5.03 1.09
N ASP A 212 -13.79 4.85 -0.04
CA ASP A 212 -14.32 3.54 -0.44
C ASP A 212 -13.19 2.65 -0.99
N LEU A 213 -13.30 1.35 -0.75
CA LEU A 213 -12.29 0.37 -1.19
C LEU A 213 -11.95 0.45 -2.70
N PRO A 214 -12.91 0.60 -3.63
CA PRO A 214 -12.60 0.72 -5.06
C PRO A 214 -11.71 1.91 -5.42
N HIS A 215 -11.70 2.97 -4.61
CA HIS A 215 -10.87 4.15 -4.89
C HIS A 215 -9.37 3.83 -4.88
N PHE A 216 -8.92 2.80 -4.14
CA PHE A 216 -7.51 2.43 -4.08
C PHE A 216 -7.01 1.85 -5.41
N GLY A 217 -7.74 0.90 -5.98
CA GLY A 217 -7.40 0.34 -7.29
C GLY A 217 -7.47 1.39 -8.40
N ALA A 218 -8.54 2.21 -8.40
CA ALA A 218 -8.67 3.33 -9.33
C ALA A 218 -7.51 4.32 -9.24
N THR A 219 -7.00 4.61 -8.02
CA THR A 219 -5.84 5.49 -7.84
C THR A 219 -4.55 4.85 -8.35
N VAL A 220 -4.35 3.54 -8.18
CA VAL A 220 -3.19 2.84 -8.76
C VAL A 220 -3.23 2.93 -10.28
N ARG A 221 -4.38 2.71 -10.91
CA ARG A 221 -4.54 2.86 -12.38
C ARG A 221 -4.32 4.30 -12.83
N TYR A 222 -4.86 5.28 -12.12
CA TYR A 222 -4.60 6.70 -12.40
C TYR A 222 -3.10 7.02 -12.39
N LEU A 223 -2.37 6.55 -11.39
CA LEU A 223 -0.92 6.74 -11.32
C LEU A 223 -0.19 6.01 -12.45
N TRP A 224 -0.68 4.85 -12.88
CA TRP A 224 -0.13 4.13 -14.04
C TRP A 224 -0.33 4.92 -15.34
N GLU A 225 -1.53 5.39 -15.59
CA GLU A 225 -1.95 6.12 -16.79
C GLU A 225 -1.44 7.56 -16.84
N THR A 226 -0.85 8.08 -15.75
CA THR A 226 -0.37 9.47 -15.67
C THR A 226 1.16 9.51 -15.48
N PRO A 227 1.94 9.38 -16.57
CA PRO A 227 3.39 9.17 -16.49
C PRO A 227 4.20 10.37 -15.98
N SER A 228 3.59 11.54 -15.86
CA SER A 228 4.25 12.75 -15.33
C SER A 228 4.27 12.82 -13.79
N ILE A 229 3.68 11.84 -13.07
CA ILE A 229 3.61 11.86 -11.61
C ILE A 229 4.66 10.89 -11.03
N THR A 230 5.58 11.42 -10.24
CA THR A 230 6.52 10.63 -9.41
C THR A 230 6.85 11.36 -8.11
N GLY A 231 7.20 10.63 -7.05
CA GLY A 231 7.56 11.16 -5.73
C GLY A 231 6.39 11.77 -4.96
N GLN A 232 5.13 11.50 -5.34
CA GLN A 232 3.93 12.08 -4.74
C GLN A 232 3.19 11.10 -3.85
N MET A 233 2.46 11.63 -2.85
CA MET A 233 1.48 10.86 -2.08
C MET A 233 0.09 11.44 -2.32
N ILE A 234 -0.84 10.58 -2.75
CA ILE A 234 -2.27 10.91 -2.84
C ILE A 234 -2.93 10.46 -1.55
N ALA A 235 -3.43 11.42 -0.76
CA ALA A 235 -4.18 11.12 0.45
C ALA A 235 -5.62 10.70 0.10
N LEU A 236 -5.97 9.45 0.38
CA LEU A 236 -7.35 8.94 0.36
C LEU A 236 -7.83 8.86 1.81
N ASP A 237 -8.15 9.99 2.44
CA ASP A 237 -8.36 10.08 3.87
C ASP A 237 -9.58 10.92 4.30
N GLY A 238 -10.41 11.33 3.36
CA GLY A 238 -11.57 12.19 3.65
C GLY A 238 -11.19 13.57 4.20
N GLY A 239 -9.94 14.01 3.97
CA GLY A 239 -9.39 15.27 4.50
C GLY A 239 -8.89 15.14 5.95
N GLN A 240 -8.66 13.93 6.47
CA GLN A 240 -8.23 13.73 7.85
C GLN A 240 -6.95 14.50 8.20
N HIS A 241 -5.97 14.56 7.29
CA HIS A 241 -4.72 15.27 7.51
C HIS A 241 -4.87 16.80 7.54
N LEU A 242 -5.98 17.34 7.01
CA LEU A 242 -6.28 18.78 6.97
C LEU A 242 -7.11 19.25 8.19
N ALA A 243 -7.47 18.36 9.12
CA ALA A 243 -8.24 18.76 10.29
C ALA A 243 -7.46 19.81 11.11
N TRP A 244 -8.08 20.99 11.30
CA TRP A 244 -7.46 22.18 11.83
C TRP A 244 -8.08 22.64 13.16
N GLU A 245 -9.32 22.25 13.43
CA GLU A 245 -10.00 22.61 14.67
C GLU A 245 -9.34 21.92 15.86
N THR A 246 -8.86 22.71 16.79
CA THR A 246 -8.32 22.28 18.07
C THR A 246 -9.29 22.64 19.20
N PRO A 247 -9.23 22.00 20.38
CA PRO A 247 -10.17 22.26 21.48
C PRO A 247 -10.24 23.72 21.94
N ASP A 248 -9.20 24.50 21.68
CA ASP A 248 -9.09 25.91 22.04
C ASP A 248 -9.78 26.85 21.04
N ILE A 249 -10.14 26.38 19.83
CA ILE A 249 -10.79 27.21 18.82
C ILE A 249 -12.15 26.66 18.36
N ILE A 250 -12.54 25.45 18.78
CA ILE A 250 -13.83 24.87 18.45
C ILE A 250 -14.97 25.77 18.94
N GLY A 251 -15.83 26.21 18.02
CA GLY A 251 -17.01 27.02 18.33
C GLY A 251 -16.72 28.49 18.64
N MET A 252 -15.49 28.96 18.48
CA MET A 252 -15.17 30.39 18.56
C MET A 252 -15.42 31.06 17.21
N ALA A 253 -16.08 32.20 17.24
CA ALA A 253 -16.13 33.14 16.13
C ALA A 253 -14.95 34.13 16.28
N GLU A 254 -14.04 34.16 15.33
CA GLU A 254 -13.03 35.19 15.23
C GLU A 254 -13.66 36.47 14.61
#